data_364f77777b841f1758e6128cce99b750
#
_entry.id   364f77777b841f1758e6128cce99b750
#
_cell.length_a   1.000
_cell.length_b   1.000
_cell.length_c   1.000
_cell.angle_alpha   90.00
_cell.angle_beta   90.00
_cell.angle_gamma   90.00
#
_symmetry.space_group_name_H-M   'P 1'
#
loop_
_entity.id
_entity.type
_entity.pdbx_description
1 polymer ?
#
loop_
_entity_poly.entity_id
_entity_poly.type
_entity_poly.pdbx_seq_one_letter_code
_entity_poly.pdbx_strand_id
1 'polypeptide(L)'
;MWKKVAMVALFFMISALLSMPGGAVEKDYGKHPWVVNIEDMTVKNEYFRAAKWTGQYLQMTVMSLKPGEEIGLEKHDQGDQFIRVEKGNARVVMGLSKDKMTFDKKVSDDWAIFIPSGFWHNIINEGDKPLKVYVIYAPPEHPAGTLHRTSKESEAVHGH
;
A
#
# COMPACT_ATOMS: atom_id res chain seq x y z
N MET A 1 36.55 29.78 60.53
CA MET A 1 36.04 28.48 60.08
C MET A 1 34.91 28.75 59.12
N TRP A 2 35.16 28.70 57.81
CA TRP A 2 34.14 28.91 56.77
C TRP A 2 33.80 27.57 56.15
N LYS A 3 32.52 27.15 56.28
CA LYS A 3 32.01 25.96 55.68
C LYS A 3 31.66 26.31 54.24
N LYS A 4 32.32 25.66 53.26
CA LYS A 4 31.96 25.70 51.82
C LYS A 4 30.73 24.81 51.60
N VAL A 5 29.65 25.42 51.17
CA VAL A 5 28.45 24.71 50.67
C VAL A 5 28.69 24.42 49.21
N ALA A 6 28.83 23.16 48.85
CA ALA A 6 28.89 22.70 47.46
C ALA A 6 27.46 22.60 46.91
N MET A 7 27.17 23.44 45.94
CA MET A 7 25.90 23.40 45.20
C MET A 7 26.03 22.36 44.08
N VAL A 8 25.33 21.24 44.22
CA VAL A 8 25.26 20.21 43.20
C VAL A 8 24.18 20.65 42.20
N ALA A 9 24.59 21.02 41.00
CA ALA A 9 23.69 21.31 39.89
C ALA A 9 23.21 19.98 39.26
N LEU A 10 21.95 19.66 39.47
CA LEU A 10 21.29 18.50 38.86
C LEU A 10 20.89 18.85 37.43
N PHE A 11 21.68 18.39 36.46
CA PHE A 11 21.33 18.48 35.05
C PHE A 11 20.20 17.48 34.73
N PHE A 12 18.99 17.96 34.58
CA PHE A 12 17.90 17.17 33.96
C PHE A 12 18.16 17.12 32.45
N MET A 13 18.67 16.00 31.97
CA MET A 13 18.61 15.68 30.55
C MET A 13 17.15 15.34 30.19
N ILE A 14 16.46 16.28 29.56
CA ILE A 14 15.17 16.02 28.89
C ILE A 14 15.50 15.30 27.59
N SER A 15 15.38 13.97 27.61
CA SER A 15 15.38 13.18 26.39
C SER A 15 14.11 13.51 25.61
N ALA A 16 14.23 14.38 24.62
CA ALA A 16 13.18 14.55 23.62
C ALA A 16 13.06 13.23 22.84
N LEU A 17 12.07 12.39 23.20
CA LEU A 17 11.61 11.34 22.32
C LEU A 17 11.05 12.03 21.05
N LEU A 18 11.84 12.03 19.97
CA LEU A 18 11.28 12.27 18.64
C LEU A 18 10.29 11.14 18.36
N SER A 19 9.02 11.45 18.49
CA SER A 19 7.95 10.61 17.96
C SER A 19 8.13 10.58 16.44
N MET A 20 8.72 9.51 15.91
CA MET A 20 8.60 9.20 14.50
C MET A 20 7.10 9.19 14.19
N PRO A 21 6.62 9.82 13.11
CA PRO A 21 5.24 9.65 12.71
C PRO A 21 5.04 8.17 12.37
N GLY A 22 4.55 7.41 13.33
CA GLY A 22 4.15 6.03 13.13
C GLY A 22 3.05 6.05 12.07
N GLY A 23 3.33 5.47 10.90
CA GLY A 23 2.31 5.26 9.89
C GLY A 23 1.12 4.59 10.56
N ALA A 24 -0.09 5.00 10.19
CA ALA A 24 -1.28 4.34 10.72
C ALA A 24 -1.25 2.87 10.33
N VAL A 25 -1.50 2.00 11.31
CA VAL A 25 -1.52 0.54 11.12
C VAL A 25 -2.97 0.09 11.04
N GLU A 26 -3.30 -0.65 10.00
CA GLU A 26 -4.59 -1.32 9.84
C GLU A 26 -4.51 -2.73 10.46
N LYS A 27 -5.66 -3.29 10.86
CA LYS A 27 -5.70 -4.66 11.35
C LYS A 27 -5.37 -5.63 10.21
N ASP A 28 -4.24 -6.31 10.33
CA ASP A 28 -3.82 -7.40 9.45
C ASP A 28 -4.16 -8.73 10.11
N TYR A 29 -4.91 -9.58 9.41
CA TYR A 29 -5.36 -10.90 9.88
C TYR A 29 -4.34 -12.01 9.56
N GLY A 30 -3.17 -11.65 9.03
CA GLY A 30 -2.15 -12.57 8.55
C GLY A 30 -1.57 -13.47 9.60
N LYS A 31 -0.99 -14.55 9.10
CA LYS A 31 -0.48 -15.76 9.71
C LYS A 31 -1.54 -16.66 10.37
N HIS A 32 -2.80 -16.25 10.40
CA HIS A 32 -3.89 -17.08 10.90
C HIS A 32 -4.86 -17.42 9.76
N PRO A 33 -5.52 -18.59 9.82
CA PRO A 33 -6.63 -18.87 8.90
C PRO A 33 -7.69 -17.77 8.99
N TRP A 34 -8.17 -17.33 7.83
CA TRP A 34 -9.16 -16.27 7.75
C TRP A 34 -10.08 -16.49 6.54
N VAL A 35 -11.36 -16.19 6.73
CA VAL A 35 -12.39 -16.26 5.69
C VAL A 35 -13.15 -14.94 5.70
N VAL A 36 -13.34 -14.35 4.54
CA VAL A 36 -13.98 -13.04 4.39
C VAL A 36 -14.76 -12.96 3.08
N ASN A 37 -15.82 -12.17 3.07
CA ASN A 37 -16.42 -11.71 1.82
C ASN A 37 -15.50 -10.64 1.22
N ILE A 38 -14.72 -11.01 0.22
CA ILE A 38 -13.66 -10.16 -0.32
C ILE A 38 -14.23 -8.98 -1.11
N GLU A 39 -15.32 -9.17 -1.84
CA GLU A 39 -16.00 -8.10 -2.57
C GLU A 39 -16.52 -7.03 -1.61
N ASP A 40 -17.29 -7.45 -0.58
CA ASP A 40 -17.86 -6.54 0.42
C ASP A 40 -16.77 -5.72 1.14
N MET A 41 -15.68 -6.36 1.53
CA MET A 41 -14.53 -5.70 2.16
C MET A 41 -13.85 -4.71 1.21
N THR A 42 -13.65 -5.09 -0.05
CA THR A 42 -12.98 -4.27 -1.06
C THR A 42 -13.83 -3.04 -1.41
N VAL A 43 -15.12 -3.23 -1.65
CA VAL A 43 -16.03 -2.13 -2.00
C VAL A 43 -16.21 -1.13 -0.86
N LYS A 44 -16.22 -1.59 0.40
CA LYS A 44 -16.33 -0.74 1.59
C LYS A 44 -15.03 -0.02 1.95
N ASN A 45 -13.89 -0.44 1.42
CA ASN A 45 -12.62 0.22 1.72
C ASN A 45 -12.58 1.63 1.13
N GLU A 46 -12.21 2.62 1.96
CA GLU A 46 -12.04 4.02 1.54
C GLU A 46 -10.57 4.47 1.53
N TYR A 47 -9.66 3.64 2.02
CA TYR A 47 -8.23 3.93 2.05
C TYR A 47 -7.59 3.67 0.68
N PHE A 48 -6.59 4.46 0.35
CA PHE A 48 -5.81 4.24 -0.88
C PHE A 48 -5.22 2.82 -0.91
N ARG A 49 -4.58 2.38 0.21
CA ARG A 49 -4.10 0.99 0.37
C ARG A 49 -4.21 0.55 1.82
N ALA A 50 -4.73 -0.65 2.03
CA ALA A 50 -4.78 -1.29 3.34
C ALA A 50 -4.43 -2.79 3.22
N ALA A 51 -3.33 -3.22 3.88
CA ALA A 51 -2.99 -4.63 4.00
C ALA A 51 -3.98 -5.31 4.95
N LYS A 52 -4.60 -6.39 4.50
CA LYS A 52 -5.64 -7.10 5.25
C LYS A 52 -5.20 -8.48 5.70
N TRP A 53 -4.33 -9.13 4.94
CA TRP A 53 -3.76 -10.42 5.30
C TRP A 53 -2.36 -10.57 4.74
N THR A 54 -1.39 -10.87 5.63
CA THR A 54 0.01 -11.05 5.26
C THR A 54 0.51 -12.41 5.76
N GLY A 55 0.72 -13.33 4.85
CA GLY A 55 1.31 -14.64 5.12
C GLY A 55 2.80 -14.68 4.83
N GLN A 56 3.33 -15.89 4.69
CA GLN A 56 4.73 -16.10 4.33
C GLN A 56 4.99 -15.89 2.83
N TYR A 57 4.06 -16.31 1.97
CA TYR A 57 4.23 -16.34 0.52
C TYR A 57 3.17 -15.53 -0.23
N LEU A 58 2.25 -14.93 0.48
CA LEU A 58 1.14 -14.21 -0.10
C LEU A 58 0.70 -13.07 0.80
N GLN A 59 0.38 -11.94 0.18
CA GLN A 59 -0.24 -10.81 0.88
C GLN A 59 -1.46 -10.34 0.11
N MET A 60 -2.52 -9.99 0.83
CA MET A 60 -3.70 -9.35 0.26
C MET A 60 -3.83 -7.93 0.78
N THR A 61 -4.00 -7.01 -0.15
CA THR A 61 -4.37 -5.61 0.14
C THR A 61 -5.66 -5.25 -0.57
N VAL A 62 -6.36 -4.26 -0.04
CA VAL A 62 -7.50 -3.61 -0.70
C VAL A 62 -7.16 -2.16 -0.98
N MET A 63 -7.64 -1.64 -2.11
CA MET A 63 -7.35 -0.28 -2.53
C MET A 63 -8.60 0.46 -3.01
N SER A 64 -8.59 1.76 -2.81
CA SER A 64 -9.60 2.69 -3.34
C SER A 64 -8.90 3.87 -3.99
N LEU A 65 -9.00 3.97 -5.32
CA LEU A 65 -8.44 5.06 -6.09
C LEU A 65 -9.57 6.02 -6.51
N LYS A 66 -9.42 7.29 -6.21
CA LYS A 66 -10.35 8.34 -6.66
C LYS A 66 -10.25 8.53 -8.19
N PRO A 67 -11.23 9.17 -8.83
CA PRO A 67 -11.10 9.55 -10.24
C PRO A 67 -9.79 10.29 -10.52
N GLY A 68 -9.04 9.81 -11.52
CA GLY A 68 -7.73 10.35 -11.90
C GLY A 68 -6.55 9.90 -11.05
N GLU A 69 -6.77 9.18 -9.94
CA GLU A 69 -5.67 8.57 -9.18
C GLU A 69 -5.15 7.29 -9.87
N GLU A 70 -3.91 6.98 -9.59
CA GLU A 70 -3.22 5.78 -10.10
C GLU A 70 -2.44 5.07 -8.99
N ILE A 71 -2.12 3.80 -9.19
CA ILE A 71 -1.24 3.07 -8.25
C ILE A 71 0.18 3.65 -8.30
N GLY A 72 0.59 4.14 -9.45
CA GLY A 72 1.92 4.60 -9.78
C GLY A 72 2.64 3.59 -10.68
N LEU A 73 3.58 4.09 -11.49
CA LEU A 73 4.37 3.22 -12.35
C LEU A 73 5.40 2.46 -11.52
N GLU A 74 5.17 1.17 -11.34
CA GLU A 74 6.00 0.30 -10.49
C GLU A 74 6.42 -0.99 -11.20
N LYS A 75 7.40 -1.71 -10.63
CA LYS A 75 7.87 -3.00 -11.10
C LYS A 75 8.31 -3.85 -9.91
N HIS A 76 7.87 -5.10 -9.86
CA HIS A 76 8.28 -6.09 -8.87
C HIS A 76 9.18 -7.13 -9.53
N ASP A 77 10.46 -7.17 -9.14
CA ASP A 77 11.45 -8.09 -9.75
C ASP A 77 11.41 -9.50 -9.11
N GLN A 78 10.82 -9.64 -7.93
CA GLN A 78 10.84 -10.87 -7.13
C GLN A 78 9.47 -11.50 -6.92
N GLY A 79 8.43 -11.00 -7.56
CA GLY A 79 7.09 -11.49 -7.31
C GLY A 79 6.09 -11.22 -8.41
N ASP A 80 5.09 -12.08 -8.48
CA ASP A 80 3.92 -11.87 -9.32
C ASP A 80 2.85 -11.09 -8.55
N GLN A 81 2.01 -10.38 -9.28
CA GLN A 81 0.91 -9.62 -8.72
C GLN A 81 -0.39 -9.97 -9.46
N PHE A 82 -1.44 -10.14 -8.70
CA PHE A 82 -2.79 -10.30 -9.18
C PHE A 82 -3.65 -9.15 -8.67
N ILE A 83 -4.43 -8.53 -9.54
CA ILE A 83 -5.39 -7.48 -9.18
C ILE A 83 -6.76 -7.86 -9.72
N ARG A 84 -7.79 -7.73 -8.90
CA ARG A 84 -9.17 -7.81 -9.36
C ARG A 84 -9.88 -6.49 -9.15
N VAL A 85 -10.62 -6.07 -10.16
CA VAL A 85 -11.54 -4.92 -10.10
C VAL A 85 -12.87 -5.40 -9.54
N GLU A 86 -13.25 -4.87 -8.38
CA GLU A 86 -14.55 -5.14 -7.75
C GLU A 86 -15.58 -4.05 -8.07
N LYS A 87 -15.10 -2.84 -8.44
CA LYS A 87 -15.97 -1.74 -8.84
C LYS A 87 -15.21 -0.66 -9.58
N GLY A 88 -15.79 -0.12 -10.64
CA GLY A 88 -15.26 1.01 -11.38
C GLY A 88 -14.56 0.62 -12.67
N ASN A 89 -13.83 1.57 -13.26
CA ASN A 89 -13.15 1.40 -14.55
C ASN A 89 -11.69 1.78 -14.41
N ALA A 90 -10.81 1.00 -15.01
CA ALA A 90 -9.40 1.29 -15.01
C ALA A 90 -8.79 1.15 -16.40
N ARG A 91 -7.68 1.86 -16.62
CA ARG A 91 -6.73 1.58 -17.69
C ARG A 91 -5.52 0.89 -17.08
N VAL A 92 -5.11 -0.20 -17.70
CA VAL A 92 -3.98 -1.03 -17.30
C VAL A 92 -2.92 -0.90 -18.39
N VAL A 93 -1.72 -0.46 -18.01
CA VAL A 93 -0.56 -0.41 -18.91
C VAL A 93 0.55 -1.27 -18.34
N MET A 94 1.22 -2.06 -19.21
CA MET A 94 2.35 -2.92 -18.83
C MET A 94 3.39 -3.01 -19.93
N GLY A 95 4.66 -3.20 -19.55
CA GLY A 95 5.75 -3.42 -20.47
C GLY A 95 7.05 -3.86 -19.79
N LEU A 96 7.97 -4.42 -20.54
CA LEU A 96 9.29 -4.82 -20.05
C LEU A 96 10.25 -3.62 -19.83
N SER A 97 9.93 -2.46 -20.39
CA SER A 97 10.69 -1.24 -20.24
C SER A 97 9.79 -0.11 -19.76
N LYS A 98 10.31 0.73 -18.85
CA LYS A 98 9.63 1.91 -18.31
C LYS A 98 9.12 2.85 -19.43
N ASP A 99 9.87 2.96 -20.51
CA ASP A 99 9.57 3.87 -21.62
C ASP A 99 8.74 3.23 -22.74
N LYS A 100 8.43 1.92 -22.62
CA LYS A 100 7.71 1.19 -23.66
C LYS A 100 6.67 0.25 -23.08
N MET A 101 5.45 0.77 -22.88
CA MET A 101 4.30 0.00 -22.50
C MET A 101 3.69 -0.67 -23.73
N THR A 102 3.83 -2.00 -23.83
CA THR A 102 3.35 -2.78 -24.97
C THR A 102 1.96 -3.38 -24.77
N PHE A 103 1.50 -3.36 -23.53
CA PHE A 103 0.15 -3.78 -23.15
C PHE A 103 -0.63 -2.56 -22.64
N ASP A 104 -1.82 -2.33 -23.21
CA ASP A 104 -2.70 -1.23 -22.85
C ASP A 104 -4.16 -1.71 -22.98
N LYS A 105 -4.88 -1.80 -21.88
CA LYS A 105 -6.24 -2.32 -21.82
C LYS A 105 -7.10 -1.51 -20.85
N LYS A 106 -8.37 -1.31 -21.25
CA LYS A 106 -9.43 -0.85 -20.34
C LYS A 106 -10.11 -2.07 -19.73
N VAL A 107 -10.35 -1.99 -18.44
CA VAL A 107 -10.99 -3.04 -17.63
C VAL A 107 -12.07 -2.44 -16.74
N SER A 108 -13.00 -3.26 -16.28
CA SER A 108 -14.12 -2.85 -15.43
C SER A 108 -14.40 -3.91 -14.37
N ASP A 109 -15.52 -3.79 -13.66
CA ASP A 109 -15.98 -4.74 -12.65
C ASP A 109 -15.82 -6.19 -13.13
N ASP A 110 -15.38 -7.07 -12.22
CA ASP A 110 -15.14 -8.50 -12.43
C ASP A 110 -13.92 -8.88 -13.29
N TRP A 111 -13.13 -7.91 -13.74
CA TRP A 111 -11.92 -8.21 -14.50
C TRP A 111 -10.73 -8.53 -13.59
N ALA A 112 -9.96 -9.52 -14.00
CA ALA A 112 -8.71 -9.92 -13.38
C ALA A 112 -7.52 -9.43 -14.21
N ILE A 113 -6.49 -8.96 -13.52
CA ILE A 113 -5.23 -8.45 -14.07
C ILE A 113 -4.10 -9.30 -13.49
N PHE A 114 -3.35 -9.97 -14.35
CA PHE A 114 -2.17 -10.76 -13.97
C PHE A 114 -0.92 -10.02 -14.40
N ILE A 115 -0.03 -9.73 -13.46
CA ILE A 115 1.19 -8.97 -13.67
C ILE A 115 2.37 -9.86 -13.33
N PRO A 116 3.12 -10.35 -14.33
CA PRO A 116 4.30 -11.16 -14.08
C PRO A 116 5.44 -10.35 -13.48
N SER A 117 6.28 -10.99 -12.69
CA SER A 117 7.55 -10.44 -12.22
C SER A 117 8.34 -9.79 -13.35
N GLY A 118 8.97 -8.65 -13.08
CA GLY A 118 9.80 -7.92 -14.02
C GLY A 118 9.05 -7.01 -15.01
N PHE A 119 7.72 -6.98 -15.00
CA PHE A 119 6.95 -6.05 -15.82
C PHE A 119 6.74 -4.71 -15.11
N TRP A 120 7.11 -3.61 -15.78
CA TRP A 120 6.62 -2.28 -15.44
C TRP A 120 5.12 -2.23 -15.67
N HIS A 121 4.39 -1.67 -14.72
CA HIS A 121 2.93 -1.59 -14.84
C HIS A 121 2.36 -0.40 -14.08
N ASN A 122 1.17 0.01 -14.49
CA ASN A 122 0.36 1.01 -13.78
C ASN A 122 -1.12 0.71 -13.96
N ILE A 123 -1.89 1.01 -12.94
CA ILE A 123 -3.35 0.92 -12.91
C ILE A 123 -3.88 2.32 -12.65
N ILE A 124 -4.65 2.85 -13.59
CA ILE A 124 -5.11 4.23 -13.60
C ILE A 124 -6.64 4.23 -13.54
N ASN A 125 -7.21 4.96 -12.59
CA ASN A 125 -8.65 5.18 -12.55
C ASN A 125 -9.04 6.24 -13.59
N GLU A 126 -9.50 5.82 -14.77
CA GLU A 126 -10.03 6.70 -15.82
C GLU A 126 -11.56 6.92 -15.71
N GLY A 127 -12.20 6.35 -14.68
CA GLY A 127 -13.63 6.52 -14.45
C GLY A 127 -13.97 7.81 -13.70
N ASP A 128 -15.26 8.07 -13.54
CA ASP A 128 -15.85 9.19 -12.79
C ASP A 128 -16.18 8.85 -11.33
N LYS A 129 -15.95 7.58 -10.93
CA LYS A 129 -16.22 7.03 -9.60
C LYS A 129 -14.97 6.37 -9.02
N PRO A 130 -14.90 6.14 -7.70
CA PRO A 130 -13.79 5.41 -7.11
C PRO A 130 -13.63 4.02 -7.71
N LEU A 131 -12.41 3.67 -8.07
CA LEU A 131 -12.00 2.33 -8.47
C LEU A 131 -11.69 1.53 -7.20
N LYS A 132 -12.34 0.38 -7.04
CA LYS A 132 -12.18 -0.52 -5.92
C LYS A 132 -11.53 -1.82 -6.40
N VAL A 133 -10.37 -2.12 -5.87
CA VAL A 133 -9.62 -3.32 -6.24
C VAL A 133 -9.09 -4.05 -5.00
N TYR A 134 -8.95 -5.37 -5.09
CA TYR A 134 -8.03 -6.06 -4.21
C TYR A 134 -6.82 -6.54 -4.98
N VAL A 135 -5.72 -6.63 -4.28
CA VAL A 135 -4.41 -6.98 -4.83
C VAL A 135 -3.83 -8.14 -4.04
N ILE A 136 -3.33 -9.13 -4.76
CA ILE A 136 -2.56 -10.24 -4.19
C ILE A 136 -1.12 -10.10 -4.68
N TYR A 137 -0.20 -10.04 -3.73
CA TYR A 137 1.25 -10.10 -3.98
C TYR A 137 1.79 -11.47 -3.57
N ALA A 138 2.64 -12.05 -4.36
CA ALA A 138 3.31 -13.30 -4.10
C ALA A 138 4.80 -13.21 -4.52
N PRO A 139 5.72 -13.02 -3.53
CA PRO A 139 5.53 -12.93 -2.07
C PRO A 139 4.94 -11.60 -1.59
N PRO A 140 4.77 -11.41 -0.25
CA PRO A 140 4.36 -10.12 0.34
C PRO A 140 5.25 -8.95 -0.07
N GLU A 141 4.64 -7.85 -0.48
CA GLU A 141 5.34 -6.63 -0.96
C GLU A 141 5.45 -5.56 0.12
N HIS A 142 4.43 -5.44 0.97
CA HIS A 142 4.36 -4.39 1.98
C HIS A 142 4.51 -4.97 3.40
N PRO A 143 4.97 -4.16 4.39
CA PRO A 143 4.87 -4.54 5.79
C PRO A 143 3.45 -4.94 6.19
N ALA A 144 3.30 -5.93 7.08
CA ALA A 144 2.00 -6.33 7.60
C ALA A 144 1.29 -5.13 8.27
N GLY A 145 0.00 -4.97 8.01
CA GLY A 145 -0.80 -3.86 8.54
C GLY A 145 -0.53 -2.50 7.88
N THR A 146 0.16 -2.46 6.73
CA THR A 146 0.34 -1.21 5.97
C THR A 146 -1.00 -0.53 5.73
N LEU A 147 -1.09 0.75 6.06
CA LEU A 147 -2.22 1.62 5.79
C LEU A 147 -1.74 2.93 5.17
N HIS A 148 -2.16 3.18 3.93
CA HIS A 148 -2.06 4.48 3.29
C HIS A 148 -3.47 5.04 3.08
N ARG A 149 -3.79 6.14 3.73
CA ARG A 149 -5.12 6.77 3.60
C ARG A 149 -5.28 7.47 2.26
N THR A 150 -4.16 7.95 1.71
CA THR A 150 -4.10 8.71 0.46
C THR A 150 -2.97 8.23 -0.43
N SER A 151 -3.02 8.53 -1.73
CA SER A 151 -1.93 8.30 -2.69
C SER A 151 -0.62 8.95 -2.23
N LYS A 152 -0.69 10.17 -1.69
CA LYS A 152 0.48 10.90 -1.16
C LYS A 152 1.20 10.17 -0.03
N GLU A 153 0.46 9.51 0.88
CA GLU A 153 1.07 8.68 1.92
C GLU A 153 1.81 7.48 1.32
N SER A 154 1.27 6.90 0.24
CA SER A 154 1.93 5.80 -0.48
C SER A 154 3.21 6.25 -1.18
N GLU A 155 3.17 7.36 -1.91
CA GLU A 155 4.31 7.95 -2.61
C GLU A 155 5.46 8.28 -1.66
N ALA A 156 5.16 8.84 -0.47
CA ALA A 156 6.15 9.21 0.54
C ALA A 156 6.97 8.00 1.07
N VAL A 157 6.41 6.79 1.02
CA VAL A 157 7.07 5.56 1.49
C VAL A 157 7.88 4.89 0.37
N HIS A 158 7.45 5.00 -0.89
CA HIS A 158 8.08 4.33 -2.03
C HIS A 158 9.15 5.18 -2.74
N GLY A 159 9.32 6.47 -2.36
CA GLY A 159 10.40 7.36 -2.78
C GLY A 159 10.75 7.27 -4.27
N HIS A 160 9.91 7.83 -5.12
CA HIS A 160 10.21 7.98 -6.56
C HIS A 160 10.83 9.33 -6.83
#